data_2254ac4f4fcbcbccd83e1994773c5909
#
_entry.id   2254ac4f4fcbcbccd83e1994773c5909
#
_cell.length_a   1.000
_cell.length_b   1.000
_cell.length_c   1.000
_cell.angle_alpha   90.00
_cell.angle_beta   90.00
_cell.angle_gamma   90.00
#
_symmetry.space_group_name_H-M   'P 1'
#
loop_
_entity.id
_entity.type
_entity.pdbx_description
1 polymer ?
#
loop_
_entity_poly.entity_id
_entity_poly.type
_entity_poly.pdbx_seq_one_letter_code
_entity_poly.pdbx_strand_id
1 'polypeptide(L)'
;MTQPDLRELQGKAVLITGASRGIGEAAARLFSDAGAHLGLVARSASAVSALAAETGGLALPADVADPAAMADAVARMHAQHGRIDVLINNAGVIEPIAMLRAADPAEWGRAIDINLKGVFHGMRAVLPHMRAQGSGVVITVSSGAAHNPLEGWSAYCASKAGAAMLTRVADQEARAAGVRVMGLSPGTVATDMQRAIRDSGVNPVSQLDWSEHIPADWPARALCWMCTADAAEFAGEELRLRDPDILRRIGLSQ
;
A
#
# COMPACT_ATOMS: atom_id res chain seq x y z
N MET A 1 9.91 8.26 -24.13
CA MET A 1 8.94 7.46 -23.37
C MET A 1 7.92 8.41 -22.79
N THR A 2 6.66 8.23 -23.08
CA THR A 2 5.59 9.05 -22.50
C THR A 2 5.37 8.63 -21.05
N GLN A 3 5.47 9.58 -20.14
CA GLN A 3 5.03 9.36 -18.76
C GLN A 3 3.50 9.12 -18.75
N PRO A 4 2.99 8.30 -17.82
CA PRO A 4 1.53 8.09 -17.71
C PRO A 4 0.82 9.43 -17.48
N ASP A 5 -0.35 9.58 -18.08
CA ASP A 5 -1.19 10.74 -17.86
C ASP A 5 -1.85 10.65 -16.46
N LEU A 6 -1.35 11.44 -15.52
CA LEU A 6 -1.84 11.49 -14.15
C LEU A 6 -2.87 12.60 -13.90
N ARG A 7 -3.34 13.30 -14.95
CA ARG A 7 -4.34 14.37 -14.81
C ARG A 7 -5.65 13.90 -14.20
N GLU A 8 -5.97 12.60 -14.35
CA GLU A 8 -7.15 11.98 -13.70
C GLU A 8 -7.08 12.00 -12.17
N LEU A 9 -5.91 12.19 -11.59
CA LEU A 9 -5.70 12.23 -10.14
C LEU A 9 -6.01 13.62 -9.55
N GLN A 10 -6.07 14.65 -10.38
CA GLN A 10 -6.34 16.01 -9.91
C GLN A 10 -7.68 16.08 -9.17
N GLY A 11 -7.67 16.59 -7.94
CA GLY A 11 -8.83 16.71 -7.07
C GLY A 11 -9.37 15.38 -6.50
N LYS A 12 -8.72 14.23 -6.76
CA LYS A 12 -9.08 12.95 -6.15
C LYS A 12 -8.69 12.91 -4.67
N ALA A 13 -9.58 12.38 -3.84
CA ALA A 13 -9.34 12.16 -2.42
C ALA A 13 -8.66 10.81 -2.22
N VAL A 14 -7.38 10.81 -1.83
CA VAL A 14 -6.49 9.65 -1.73
C VAL A 14 -6.07 9.42 -0.29
N LEU A 15 -6.42 8.28 0.29
CA LEU A 15 -6.02 7.86 1.64
C LEU A 15 -4.84 6.87 1.54
N ILE A 16 -3.73 7.19 2.18
CA ILE A 16 -2.50 6.36 2.14
C ILE A 16 -2.15 5.90 3.55
N THR A 17 -2.12 4.59 3.79
CA THR A 17 -1.64 4.02 5.04
C THR A 17 -0.14 3.75 5.01
N GLY A 18 0.53 3.86 6.16
CA GLY A 18 2.00 3.74 6.22
C GLY A 18 2.72 4.87 5.47
N ALA A 19 2.14 6.08 5.48
CA ALA A 19 2.61 7.22 4.70
C ALA A 19 3.92 7.85 5.22
N SER A 20 4.39 7.50 6.44
CA SER A 20 5.48 8.21 7.11
C SER A 20 6.88 7.92 6.56
N ARG A 21 7.06 6.94 5.67
CA ARG A 21 8.36 6.56 5.08
C ARG A 21 8.20 5.64 3.87
N GLY A 22 9.29 5.46 3.13
CA GLY A 22 9.40 4.48 2.05
C GLY A 22 8.41 4.68 0.92
N ILE A 23 7.74 3.60 0.49
CA ILE A 23 6.80 3.65 -0.64
C ILE A 23 5.64 4.60 -0.37
N GLY A 24 5.07 4.58 0.85
CA GLY A 24 3.93 5.44 1.21
C GLY A 24 4.27 6.92 1.17
N GLU A 25 5.45 7.31 1.65
CA GLU A 25 5.96 8.67 1.60
C GLU A 25 6.22 9.13 0.16
N ALA A 26 6.89 8.29 -0.64
CA ALA A 26 7.12 8.57 -2.06
C ALA A 26 5.80 8.70 -2.84
N ALA A 27 4.84 7.81 -2.58
CA ALA A 27 3.50 7.89 -3.18
C ALA A 27 2.78 9.19 -2.80
N ALA A 28 2.83 9.59 -1.52
CA ALA A 28 2.21 10.84 -1.07
C ALA A 28 2.71 12.05 -1.86
N ARG A 29 4.02 12.16 -2.08
CA ARG A 29 4.59 13.25 -2.89
C ARG A 29 4.08 13.21 -4.33
N LEU A 30 4.12 12.05 -4.99
CA LEU A 30 3.68 11.93 -6.39
C LEU A 30 2.18 12.17 -6.57
N PHE A 31 1.33 11.71 -5.64
CA PHE A 31 -0.10 12.03 -5.67
C PHE A 31 -0.35 13.52 -5.44
N SER A 32 0.43 14.18 -4.54
CA SER A 32 0.36 15.63 -4.33
C SER A 32 0.75 16.40 -5.60
N ASP A 33 1.85 16.02 -6.25
CA ASP A 33 2.32 16.63 -7.49
C ASP A 33 1.29 16.48 -8.63
N ALA A 34 0.49 15.39 -8.59
CA ALA A 34 -0.62 15.17 -9.51
C ALA A 34 -1.91 15.92 -9.11
N GLY A 35 -1.88 16.74 -8.04
CA GLY A 35 -3.01 17.56 -7.60
C GLY A 35 -4.09 16.81 -6.82
N ALA A 36 -3.78 15.65 -6.23
CA ALA A 36 -4.70 14.90 -5.39
C ALA A 36 -4.79 15.52 -3.97
N HIS A 37 -5.92 15.34 -3.31
CA HIS A 37 -6.14 15.64 -1.89
C HIS A 37 -5.75 14.43 -1.05
N LEU A 38 -4.83 14.59 -0.11
CA LEU A 38 -4.23 13.47 0.61
C LEU A 38 -4.74 13.34 2.05
N GLY A 39 -5.05 12.10 2.45
CA GLY A 39 -5.13 11.67 3.84
C GLY A 39 -3.96 10.75 4.16
N LEU A 40 -3.10 11.17 5.10
CA LEU A 40 -1.84 10.48 5.41
C LEU A 40 -1.95 9.77 6.75
N VAL A 41 -1.98 8.43 6.73
CA VAL A 41 -2.14 7.59 7.91
C VAL A 41 -0.83 6.94 8.30
N ALA A 42 -0.34 7.19 9.51
CA ALA A 42 0.72 6.42 10.16
C ALA A 42 0.71 6.66 11.68
N ARG A 43 1.40 5.83 12.46
CA ARG A 43 1.48 5.93 13.92
C ARG A 43 2.26 7.17 14.40
N SER A 44 3.31 7.55 13.67
CA SER A 44 4.13 8.71 14.02
C SER A 44 3.41 10.01 13.66
N ALA A 45 2.80 10.65 14.66
CA ALA A 45 2.11 11.93 14.49
C ALA A 45 3.03 13.02 13.92
N SER A 46 4.28 13.08 14.39
CA SER A 46 5.26 14.07 13.91
C SER A 46 5.60 13.88 12.43
N ALA A 47 5.83 12.62 12.01
CA ALA A 47 6.19 12.31 10.63
C ALA A 47 5.02 12.59 9.66
N VAL A 48 3.79 12.17 9.99
CA VAL A 48 2.64 12.47 9.12
C VAL A 48 2.28 13.95 9.10
N SER A 49 2.48 14.68 10.21
CA SER A 49 2.26 16.14 10.24
C SER A 49 3.28 16.88 9.37
N ALA A 50 4.56 16.46 9.41
CA ALA A 50 5.58 17.06 8.55
C ALA A 50 5.28 16.82 7.06
N LEU A 51 4.95 15.57 6.69
CA LEU A 51 4.60 15.24 5.31
C LEU A 51 3.30 15.92 4.86
N ALA A 52 2.31 16.05 5.74
CA ALA A 52 1.07 16.77 5.46
C ALA A 52 1.32 18.26 5.20
N ALA A 53 2.22 18.90 5.98
CA ALA A 53 2.62 20.28 5.76
C ALA A 53 3.34 20.47 4.40
N GLU A 54 4.17 19.50 3.99
CA GLU A 54 4.87 19.51 2.70
C GLU A 54 3.90 19.34 1.52
N THR A 55 2.96 18.40 1.64
CA THR A 55 2.07 17.98 0.53
C THR A 55 0.71 18.67 0.52
N GLY A 56 0.41 19.51 1.49
CA GLY A 56 -0.94 20.10 1.67
C GLY A 56 -2.01 19.08 2.08
N GLY A 57 -1.58 17.90 2.55
CA GLY A 57 -2.48 16.80 2.94
C GLY A 57 -3.04 16.91 4.36
N LEU A 58 -3.94 16.02 4.71
CA LEU A 58 -4.51 15.86 6.05
C LEU A 58 -3.69 14.85 6.86
N ALA A 59 -3.09 15.27 7.97
CA ALA A 59 -2.42 14.36 8.89
C ALA A 59 -3.46 13.55 9.71
N LEU A 60 -3.37 12.23 9.64
CA LEU A 60 -4.27 11.27 10.27
C LEU A 60 -3.44 10.26 11.11
N PRO A 61 -2.90 10.69 12.28
CA PRO A 61 -2.15 9.78 13.15
C PRO A 61 -3.06 8.64 13.61
N ALA A 62 -2.77 7.40 13.16
CA ALA A 62 -3.54 6.21 13.53
C ALA A 62 -2.69 4.93 13.39
N ASP A 63 -3.01 3.93 14.23
CA ASP A 63 -2.54 2.56 14.03
C ASP A 63 -3.55 1.81 13.15
N VAL A 64 -3.11 1.27 12.03
CA VAL A 64 -3.98 0.48 11.13
C VAL A 64 -4.53 -0.78 11.81
N ALA A 65 -3.87 -1.27 12.86
CA ALA A 65 -4.34 -2.39 13.66
C ALA A 65 -5.58 -2.04 14.52
N ASP A 66 -5.86 -0.76 14.73
CA ASP A 66 -7.04 -0.28 15.48
C ASP A 66 -8.19 0.08 14.50
N PRO A 67 -9.29 -0.71 14.51
CA PRO A 67 -10.41 -0.47 13.61
C PRO A 67 -11.14 0.85 13.86
N ALA A 68 -11.16 1.33 15.13
CA ALA A 68 -11.81 2.59 15.47
C ALA A 68 -10.99 3.79 14.97
N ALA A 69 -9.66 3.74 15.15
CA ALA A 69 -8.76 4.76 14.63
C ALA A 69 -8.81 4.85 13.09
N MET A 70 -8.91 3.70 12.40
CA MET A 70 -9.07 3.68 10.94
C MET A 70 -10.43 4.23 10.49
N ALA A 71 -11.51 3.93 11.21
CA ALA A 71 -12.83 4.49 10.92
C ALA A 71 -12.85 6.01 11.11
N ASP A 72 -12.22 6.53 12.19
CA ASP A 72 -12.08 7.98 12.42
C ASP A 72 -11.27 8.66 11.31
N ALA A 73 -10.14 8.08 10.92
CA ALA A 73 -9.31 8.61 9.83
C ALA A 73 -10.10 8.73 8.51
N VAL A 74 -10.87 7.71 8.16
CA VAL A 74 -11.75 7.71 6.98
C VAL A 74 -12.87 8.75 7.12
N ALA A 75 -13.52 8.85 8.29
CA ALA A 75 -14.58 9.82 8.54
C ALA A 75 -14.06 11.26 8.41
N ARG A 76 -12.88 11.56 8.94
CA ARG A 76 -12.23 12.88 8.83
C ARG A 76 -11.88 13.21 7.39
N MET A 77 -11.33 12.25 6.63
CA MET A 77 -11.05 12.43 5.20
C MET A 77 -12.33 12.71 4.41
N HIS A 78 -13.39 11.93 4.67
CA HIS A 78 -14.69 12.13 4.03
C HIS A 78 -15.34 13.46 4.42
N ALA A 79 -15.26 13.87 5.68
CA ALA A 79 -15.79 15.17 6.13
C ALA A 79 -15.08 16.36 5.45
N GLN A 80 -13.77 16.23 5.20
CA GLN A 80 -12.96 17.28 4.56
C GLN A 80 -13.25 17.41 3.06
N HIS A 81 -13.45 16.30 2.34
CA HIS A 81 -13.47 16.29 0.87
C HIS A 81 -14.79 15.79 0.28
N GLY A 82 -15.74 15.33 1.09
CA GLY A 82 -17.05 14.82 0.65
C GLY A 82 -16.99 13.46 -0.09
N ARG A 83 -15.78 12.91 -0.27
CA ARG A 83 -15.53 11.69 -1.03
C ARG A 83 -14.24 11.00 -0.62
N ILE A 84 -14.09 9.74 -1.00
CA ILE A 84 -12.83 8.99 -0.95
C ILE A 84 -12.71 8.23 -2.27
N ASP A 85 -11.77 8.64 -3.12
CA ASP A 85 -11.60 8.04 -4.45
C ASP A 85 -10.63 6.87 -4.43
N VAL A 86 -9.59 6.95 -3.59
CA VAL A 86 -8.51 5.98 -3.57
C VAL A 86 -8.14 5.62 -2.14
N LEU A 87 -7.95 4.33 -1.89
CA LEU A 87 -7.27 3.79 -0.70
C LEU A 87 -6.00 3.05 -1.12
N ILE A 88 -4.86 3.46 -0.56
CA ILE A 88 -3.60 2.72 -0.66
C ILE A 88 -3.30 2.04 0.67
N ASN A 89 -3.55 0.73 0.75
CA ASN A 89 -3.15 -0.12 1.86
C ASN A 89 -1.66 -0.46 1.71
N ASN A 90 -0.80 0.41 2.26
CA ASN A 90 0.65 0.25 2.17
C ASN A 90 1.31 -0.05 3.53
N ALA A 91 0.68 0.27 4.65
CA ALA A 91 1.23 -0.04 5.96
C ALA A 91 1.62 -1.52 6.09
N GLY A 92 2.84 -1.77 6.58
CA GLY A 92 3.33 -3.13 6.77
C GLY A 92 4.65 -3.18 7.55
N VAL A 93 4.88 -4.33 8.17
CA VAL A 93 6.10 -4.67 8.90
C VAL A 93 6.60 -6.04 8.47
N ILE A 94 7.91 -6.27 8.56
CA ILE A 94 8.54 -7.56 8.25
C ILE A 94 8.76 -8.39 9.52
N GLU A 95 8.97 -7.74 10.65
CA GLU A 95 9.22 -8.40 11.92
C GLU A 95 8.00 -9.21 12.41
N PRO A 96 8.24 -10.31 13.13
CA PRO A 96 9.55 -10.87 13.49
C PRO A 96 10.18 -11.62 12.32
N ILE A 97 11.51 -11.43 12.13
CA ILE A 97 12.33 -12.27 11.24
C ILE A 97 12.91 -13.38 12.10
N ALA A 98 12.24 -14.51 12.17
CA ALA A 98 12.62 -15.64 13.02
C ALA A 98 12.09 -16.96 12.44
N MET A 99 12.84 -18.04 12.69
CA MET A 99 12.38 -19.40 12.37
C MET A 99 11.04 -19.66 13.05
N LEU A 100 10.13 -20.38 12.37
CA LEU A 100 8.75 -20.62 12.86
C LEU A 100 8.71 -21.13 14.31
N ARG A 101 9.64 -22.03 14.68
CA ARG A 101 9.74 -22.61 16.03
C ARG A 101 10.26 -21.63 17.11
N ALA A 102 10.82 -20.49 16.71
CA ALA A 102 11.47 -19.52 17.60
C ALA A 102 10.82 -18.13 17.53
N ALA A 103 9.84 -17.93 16.65
CA ALA A 103 9.14 -16.66 16.55
C ALA A 103 8.35 -16.40 17.84
N ASP A 104 8.46 -15.18 18.39
CA ASP A 104 7.66 -14.74 19.52
C ASP A 104 6.18 -14.64 19.11
N PRO A 105 5.23 -15.30 19.82
CA PRO A 105 3.82 -15.31 19.44
C PRO A 105 3.15 -13.92 19.46
N ALA A 106 3.57 -13.02 20.33
CA ALA A 106 2.98 -11.68 20.42
C ALA A 106 3.46 -10.81 19.25
N GLU A 107 4.74 -10.85 18.90
CA GLU A 107 5.29 -10.16 17.74
C GLU A 107 4.71 -10.73 16.44
N TRP A 108 4.57 -12.06 16.36
CA TRP A 108 3.94 -12.74 15.22
C TRP A 108 2.49 -12.27 15.05
N GLY A 109 1.72 -12.24 16.15
CA GLY A 109 0.34 -11.72 16.17
C GLY A 109 0.28 -10.25 15.73
N ARG A 110 1.22 -9.43 16.20
CA ARG A 110 1.32 -8.02 15.82
C ARG A 110 1.53 -7.83 14.32
N ALA A 111 2.34 -8.65 13.67
CA ALA A 111 2.52 -8.61 12.22
C ALA A 111 1.22 -8.91 11.47
N ILE A 112 0.41 -9.89 11.94
CA ILE A 112 -0.93 -10.17 11.40
C ILE A 112 -1.85 -8.97 11.59
N ASP A 113 -1.85 -8.36 12.77
CA ASP A 113 -2.70 -7.21 13.06
C ASP A 113 -2.42 -6.03 12.12
N ILE A 114 -1.15 -5.78 11.81
CA ILE A 114 -0.78 -4.67 10.92
C ILE A 114 -0.98 -5.05 9.45
N ASN A 115 -0.36 -6.17 8.99
CA ASN A 115 -0.27 -6.49 7.56
C ASN A 115 -1.56 -7.05 6.96
N LEU A 116 -2.40 -7.71 7.77
CA LEU A 116 -3.65 -8.33 7.33
C LEU A 116 -4.87 -7.61 7.86
N LYS A 117 -5.02 -7.49 9.21
CA LYS A 117 -6.19 -6.82 9.77
C LYS A 117 -6.18 -5.32 9.42
N GLY A 118 -5.02 -4.66 9.35
CA GLY A 118 -4.91 -3.28 8.90
C GLY A 118 -5.46 -3.07 7.48
N VAL A 119 -5.18 -3.98 6.56
CA VAL A 119 -5.76 -3.98 5.20
C VAL A 119 -7.28 -4.13 5.25
N PHE A 120 -7.77 -5.09 6.06
CA PHE A 120 -9.22 -5.29 6.28
C PHE A 120 -9.88 -4.04 6.87
N HIS A 121 -9.28 -3.41 7.89
CA HIS A 121 -9.84 -2.20 8.52
C HIS A 121 -9.93 -1.04 7.53
N GLY A 122 -8.90 -0.83 6.70
CA GLY A 122 -8.91 0.17 5.65
C GLY A 122 -10.04 -0.07 4.64
N MET A 123 -10.13 -1.28 4.08
CA MET A 123 -11.18 -1.66 3.13
C MET A 123 -12.58 -1.52 3.75
N ARG A 124 -12.77 -2.09 4.97
CA ARG A 124 -14.05 -2.02 5.68
C ARG A 124 -14.53 -0.58 5.90
N ALA A 125 -13.62 0.34 6.15
CA ALA A 125 -13.96 1.72 6.41
C ALA A 125 -14.28 2.51 5.12
N VAL A 126 -13.58 2.28 4.00
CA VAL A 126 -13.79 3.07 2.76
C VAL A 126 -14.85 2.49 1.83
N LEU A 127 -15.03 1.16 1.78
CA LEU A 127 -15.91 0.52 0.81
C LEU A 127 -17.38 0.99 0.87
N PRO A 128 -17.97 1.26 2.04
CA PRO A 128 -19.33 1.83 2.10
C PRO A 128 -19.44 3.18 1.36
N HIS A 129 -18.46 4.06 1.52
CA HIS A 129 -18.40 5.37 0.85
C HIS A 129 -18.23 5.20 -0.65
N MET A 130 -17.25 4.38 -1.10
CA MET A 130 -16.98 4.15 -2.51
C MET A 130 -18.18 3.50 -3.23
N ARG A 131 -18.87 2.55 -2.58
CA ARG A 131 -20.09 1.93 -3.11
C ARG A 131 -21.23 2.95 -3.28
N ALA A 132 -21.42 3.84 -2.30
CA ALA A 132 -22.41 4.90 -2.39
C ALA A 132 -22.07 5.93 -3.49
N GLN A 133 -20.77 6.17 -3.74
CA GLN A 133 -20.28 7.02 -4.83
C GLN A 133 -20.41 6.38 -6.22
N GLY A 134 -20.58 5.06 -6.30
CA GLY A 134 -20.53 4.31 -7.56
C GLY A 134 -19.15 4.24 -8.21
N SER A 135 -18.09 4.57 -7.47
CA SER A 135 -16.71 4.59 -7.97
C SER A 135 -15.71 4.55 -6.84
N GLY A 136 -14.53 3.98 -7.09
CA GLY A 136 -13.40 3.96 -6.16
C GLY A 136 -12.27 3.05 -6.65
N VAL A 137 -11.10 3.24 -6.10
CA VAL A 137 -9.93 2.38 -6.33
C VAL A 137 -9.30 2.01 -5.00
N VAL A 138 -9.12 0.72 -4.77
CA VAL A 138 -8.39 0.21 -3.60
C VAL A 138 -7.17 -0.56 -4.09
N ILE A 139 -5.99 -0.18 -3.62
CA ILE A 139 -4.75 -0.87 -3.94
C ILE A 139 -4.08 -1.37 -2.66
N THR A 140 -3.77 -2.68 -2.63
CA THR A 140 -3.00 -3.28 -1.55
C THR A 140 -1.56 -3.50 -2.00
N VAL A 141 -0.59 -2.92 -1.26
CA VAL A 141 0.82 -3.22 -1.48
C VAL A 141 1.11 -4.63 -0.98
N SER A 142 1.19 -5.55 -1.92
CA SER A 142 1.45 -6.97 -1.74
C SER A 142 2.96 -7.27 -1.68
N SER A 143 3.33 -8.49 -1.93
CA SER A 143 4.72 -8.95 -1.96
C SER A 143 4.81 -10.29 -2.69
N GLY A 144 5.96 -10.61 -3.27
CA GLY A 144 6.27 -11.97 -3.71
C GLY A 144 6.14 -13.02 -2.60
N ALA A 145 6.28 -12.62 -1.34
CA ALA A 145 6.06 -13.45 -0.16
C ALA A 145 4.59 -13.91 0.04
N ALA A 146 3.64 -13.28 -0.66
CA ALA A 146 2.24 -13.74 -0.68
C ALA A 146 2.08 -15.08 -1.42
N HIS A 147 3.02 -15.41 -2.30
CA HIS A 147 2.96 -16.58 -3.18
C HIS A 147 4.12 -17.55 -3.00
N ASN A 148 5.22 -17.09 -2.38
CA ASN A 148 6.43 -17.88 -2.21
C ASN A 148 6.83 -17.91 -0.73
N PRO A 149 7.03 -19.10 -0.13
CA PRO A 149 7.49 -19.21 1.24
C PRO A 149 8.95 -18.76 1.36
N LEU A 150 9.23 -17.99 2.40
CA LEU A 150 10.58 -17.51 2.72
C LEU A 150 10.90 -17.87 4.18
N GLU A 151 12.06 -18.50 4.37
CA GLU A 151 12.54 -18.90 5.68
C GLU A 151 12.67 -17.69 6.62
N GLY A 152 12.24 -17.86 7.86
CA GLY A 152 12.23 -16.78 8.85
C GLY A 152 11.10 -15.75 8.71
N TRP A 153 10.24 -15.85 7.70
CA TRP A 153 9.18 -14.86 7.40
C TRP A 153 7.77 -15.40 7.56
N SER A 154 7.54 -16.34 8.48
CA SER A 154 6.24 -17.02 8.62
C SER A 154 5.08 -16.03 8.84
N ALA A 155 5.23 -15.04 9.71
CA ALA A 155 4.21 -14.00 9.93
C ALA A 155 3.98 -13.16 8.68
N TYR A 156 5.07 -12.73 8.04
CA TYR A 156 5.00 -11.89 6.84
C TYR A 156 4.35 -12.62 5.67
N CYS A 157 4.81 -13.84 5.34
CA CYS A 157 4.24 -14.65 4.27
C CYS A 157 2.75 -14.93 4.51
N ALA A 158 2.37 -15.38 5.72
CA ALA A 158 0.98 -15.64 6.06
C ALA A 158 0.10 -14.39 5.95
N SER A 159 0.57 -13.25 6.47
CA SER A 159 -0.16 -11.99 6.41
C SER A 159 -0.32 -11.47 4.98
N LYS A 160 0.73 -11.53 4.15
CA LYS A 160 0.67 -11.08 2.75
C LYS A 160 -0.17 -12.00 1.88
N ALA A 161 -0.14 -13.32 2.09
CA ALA A 161 -1.03 -14.27 1.42
C ALA A 161 -2.51 -14.00 1.78
N GLY A 162 -2.80 -13.77 3.06
CA GLY A 162 -4.13 -13.39 3.52
C GLY A 162 -4.60 -12.06 2.93
N ALA A 163 -3.74 -11.04 2.89
CA ALA A 163 -4.06 -9.73 2.31
C ALA A 163 -4.30 -9.82 0.78
N ALA A 164 -3.53 -10.63 0.06
CA ALA A 164 -3.74 -10.87 -1.37
C ALA A 164 -5.10 -11.55 -1.63
N MET A 165 -5.47 -12.56 -0.81
CA MET A 165 -6.78 -13.19 -0.92
C MET A 165 -7.90 -12.20 -0.58
N LEU A 166 -7.75 -11.40 0.50
CA LEU A 166 -8.73 -10.39 0.88
C LEU A 166 -8.95 -9.36 -0.24
N THR A 167 -7.89 -8.94 -0.93
CA THR A 167 -7.95 -8.03 -2.08
C THR A 167 -8.85 -8.61 -3.19
N ARG A 168 -8.71 -9.90 -3.51
CA ARG A 168 -9.54 -10.59 -4.50
C ARG A 168 -11.01 -10.73 -4.06
N VAL A 169 -11.26 -11.02 -2.78
CA VAL A 169 -12.63 -11.06 -2.23
C VAL A 169 -13.29 -9.68 -2.31
N ALA A 170 -12.57 -8.64 -1.89
CA ALA A 170 -13.08 -7.27 -1.94
C ALA A 170 -13.42 -6.81 -3.36
N ASP A 171 -12.64 -7.22 -4.36
CA ASP A 171 -12.95 -6.95 -5.76
C ASP A 171 -14.26 -7.63 -6.20
N GLN A 172 -14.44 -8.92 -5.87
CA GLN A 172 -15.68 -9.63 -6.19
C GLN A 172 -16.92 -8.95 -5.58
N GLU A 173 -16.81 -8.48 -4.34
CA GLU A 173 -17.91 -7.85 -3.62
C GLU A 173 -18.21 -6.41 -4.05
N ALA A 174 -17.21 -5.67 -4.58
CA ALA A 174 -17.32 -4.23 -4.83
C ALA A 174 -17.35 -3.87 -6.33
N ARG A 175 -16.92 -4.74 -7.22
CA ARG A 175 -16.81 -4.48 -8.67
C ARG A 175 -18.14 -4.02 -9.29
N ALA A 176 -19.27 -4.68 -8.94
CA ALA A 176 -20.59 -4.31 -9.44
C ALA A 176 -21.04 -2.91 -9.02
N ALA A 177 -20.44 -2.34 -7.98
CA ALA A 177 -20.64 -0.97 -7.52
C ALA A 177 -19.63 0.03 -8.11
N GLY A 178 -18.89 -0.34 -9.15
CA GLY A 178 -17.91 0.53 -9.81
C GLY A 178 -16.60 0.72 -9.05
N VAL A 179 -16.32 -0.11 -8.04
CA VAL A 179 -15.06 -0.05 -7.27
C VAL A 179 -14.09 -1.09 -7.81
N ARG A 180 -12.86 -0.66 -8.14
CA ARG A 180 -11.75 -1.50 -8.57
C ARG A 180 -10.85 -1.82 -7.38
N VAL A 181 -10.55 -3.09 -7.15
CA VAL A 181 -9.64 -3.50 -6.08
C VAL A 181 -8.50 -4.31 -6.69
N MET A 182 -7.25 -3.92 -6.40
CA MET A 182 -6.06 -4.49 -7.05
C MET A 182 -4.94 -4.67 -6.03
N GLY A 183 -3.97 -5.53 -6.37
CA GLY A 183 -2.72 -5.68 -5.64
C GLY A 183 -1.53 -5.13 -6.43
N LEU A 184 -0.49 -4.67 -5.72
CA LEU A 184 0.81 -4.35 -6.30
C LEU A 184 1.90 -5.11 -5.57
N SER A 185 2.61 -6.01 -6.26
CA SER A 185 3.84 -6.64 -5.78
C SER A 185 5.04 -5.83 -6.27
N PRO A 186 5.67 -4.99 -5.41
CA PRO A 186 6.69 -4.04 -5.85
C PRO A 186 8.06 -4.68 -6.10
N GLY A 187 8.28 -5.93 -5.65
CA GLY A 187 9.61 -6.53 -5.59
C GLY A 187 10.42 -6.03 -4.39
N THR A 188 11.76 -6.02 -4.52
CA THR A 188 12.67 -5.54 -3.47
C THR A 188 12.93 -4.05 -3.64
N VAL A 189 12.56 -3.25 -2.64
CA VAL A 189 12.58 -1.79 -2.69
C VAL A 189 13.55 -1.25 -1.64
N ALA A 190 14.40 -0.31 -1.99
CA ALA A 190 15.40 0.30 -1.10
C ALA A 190 14.74 1.13 0.03
N THR A 191 14.33 0.45 1.10
CA THR A 191 13.65 1.01 2.27
C THR A 191 14.27 0.52 3.57
N ASP A 192 13.85 1.08 4.71
CA ASP A 192 14.27 0.61 6.04
C ASP A 192 13.90 -0.86 6.29
N MET A 193 12.76 -1.31 5.76
CA MET A 193 12.37 -2.73 5.82
C MET A 193 13.44 -3.61 5.16
N GLN A 194 14.00 -3.21 4.03
CA GLN A 194 15.04 -3.97 3.36
C GLN A 194 16.37 -3.94 4.10
N ARG A 195 16.66 -2.85 4.84
CA ARG A 195 17.82 -2.82 5.75
C ARG A 195 17.67 -3.86 6.87
N ALA A 196 16.51 -3.92 7.52
CA ALA A 196 16.21 -4.91 8.55
C ALA A 196 16.31 -6.36 8.00
N ILE A 197 15.83 -6.60 6.77
CA ILE A 197 15.97 -7.89 6.09
C ILE A 197 17.43 -8.24 5.89
N ARG A 198 18.23 -7.34 5.34
CA ARG A 198 19.68 -7.55 5.13
C ARG A 198 20.40 -7.85 6.43
N ASP A 199 20.12 -7.09 7.48
CA ASP A 199 20.78 -7.23 8.76
C ASP A 199 20.42 -8.55 9.49
N SER A 200 19.29 -9.17 9.11
CA SER A 200 18.88 -10.49 9.65
C SER A 200 19.70 -11.66 9.14
N GLY A 201 20.21 -11.62 7.91
CA GLY A 201 20.95 -12.69 7.29
C GLY A 201 20.23 -14.03 7.08
N VAL A 202 18.89 -14.08 7.26
CA VAL A 202 18.16 -15.34 7.45
C VAL A 202 17.82 -16.07 6.14
N ASN A 203 17.64 -15.38 5.03
CA ASN A 203 17.24 -16.01 3.77
C ASN A 203 17.90 -15.34 2.55
N PRO A 204 17.74 -15.88 1.32
CA PRO A 204 18.42 -15.32 0.14
C PRO A 204 18.13 -13.85 -0.13
N VAL A 205 16.97 -13.32 0.26
CA VAL A 205 16.64 -11.90 0.07
C VAL A 205 17.56 -11.00 0.89
N SER A 206 18.05 -11.48 2.04
CA SER A 206 18.99 -10.75 2.89
C SER A 206 20.41 -10.64 2.27
N GLN A 207 20.71 -11.46 1.26
CA GLN A 207 22.01 -11.52 0.60
C GLN A 207 22.06 -10.69 -0.71
N LEU A 208 20.93 -10.11 -1.13
CA LEU A 208 20.88 -9.30 -2.34
C LEU A 208 21.77 -8.06 -2.20
N ASP A 209 22.53 -7.75 -3.27
CA ASP A 209 23.27 -6.50 -3.32
C ASP A 209 22.31 -5.31 -3.24
N TRP A 210 22.74 -4.22 -2.59
CA TRP A 210 21.86 -3.05 -2.44
C TRP A 210 21.44 -2.43 -3.76
N SER A 211 22.28 -2.54 -4.79
CA SER A 211 22.01 -2.06 -6.15
C SER A 211 20.91 -2.82 -6.88
N GLU A 212 20.54 -4.02 -6.39
CA GLU A 212 19.40 -4.79 -6.97
C GLU A 212 18.03 -4.28 -6.50
N HIS A 213 18.03 -3.38 -5.51
CA HIS A 213 16.80 -2.81 -4.96
C HIS A 213 16.40 -1.60 -5.79
N ILE A 214 15.13 -1.59 -6.22
CA ILE A 214 14.56 -0.43 -6.91
C ILE A 214 14.29 0.70 -5.93
N PRO A 215 14.36 1.97 -6.37
CA PRO A 215 14.00 3.11 -5.52
C PRO A 215 12.50 3.16 -5.25
N ALA A 216 12.09 3.79 -4.14
CA ALA A 216 10.70 3.85 -3.68
C ALA A 216 9.77 4.63 -4.63
N ASP A 217 10.29 5.48 -5.50
CA ASP A 217 9.51 6.19 -6.50
C ASP A 217 8.95 5.28 -7.61
N TRP A 218 9.59 4.15 -7.92
CA TRP A 218 9.07 3.20 -8.91
C TRP A 218 7.71 2.60 -8.50
N PRO A 219 7.57 1.95 -7.31
CA PRO A 219 6.26 1.51 -6.87
C PRO A 219 5.28 2.68 -6.63
N ALA A 220 5.75 3.85 -6.24
CA ALA A 220 4.90 5.03 -6.09
C ALA A 220 4.29 5.47 -7.44
N ARG A 221 5.07 5.48 -8.53
CA ARG A 221 4.58 5.72 -9.90
C ARG A 221 3.55 4.68 -10.32
N ALA A 222 3.81 3.40 -10.02
CA ALA A 222 2.85 2.33 -10.31
C ALA A 222 1.54 2.55 -9.56
N LEU A 223 1.57 2.93 -8.28
CA LEU A 223 0.38 3.25 -7.49
C LEU A 223 -0.43 4.39 -8.10
N CYS A 224 0.22 5.47 -8.54
CA CYS A 224 -0.44 6.58 -9.24
C CYS A 224 -1.09 6.11 -10.55
N TRP A 225 -0.35 5.40 -11.40
CA TRP A 225 -0.86 4.89 -12.67
C TRP A 225 -2.03 3.90 -12.48
N MET A 226 -1.95 3.00 -11.48
CA MET A 226 -3.03 2.05 -11.16
C MET A 226 -4.35 2.73 -10.79
N CYS A 227 -4.32 3.99 -10.41
CA CYS A 227 -5.52 4.77 -10.11
C CYS A 227 -6.18 5.38 -11.36
N THR A 228 -5.53 5.38 -12.52
CA THR A 228 -6.07 5.91 -13.79
C THR A 228 -6.93 4.89 -14.53
N ALA A 229 -7.64 5.34 -15.57
CA ALA A 229 -8.44 4.47 -16.43
C ALA A 229 -7.56 3.49 -17.23
N ASP A 230 -6.31 3.84 -17.52
CA ASP A 230 -5.36 2.98 -18.27
C ASP A 230 -5.06 1.65 -17.56
N ALA A 231 -5.22 1.60 -16.25
CA ALA A 231 -5.06 0.37 -15.45
C ALA A 231 -6.38 -0.37 -15.17
N ALA A 232 -7.50 0.01 -15.80
CA ALA A 232 -8.82 -0.57 -15.49
C ALA A 232 -8.92 -2.06 -15.78
N GLU A 233 -8.19 -2.56 -16.77
CA GLU A 233 -8.15 -3.97 -17.16
C GLU A 233 -7.62 -4.91 -16.05
N PHE A 234 -6.85 -4.37 -15.10
CA PHE A 234 -6.22 -5.13 -14.01
C PHE A 234 -7.08 -5.24 -12.75
N ALA A 235 -8.35 -4.83 -12.79
CA ALA A 235 -9.25 -4.97 -11.65
C ALA A 235 -9.36 -6.44 -11.19
N GLY A 236 -9.11 -6.70 -9.90
CA GLY A 236 -9.06 -8.04 -9.31
C GLY A 236 -7.69 -8.74 -9.41
N GLU A 237 -6.72 -8.14 -10.11
CA GLU A 237 -5.39 -8.71 -10.34
C GLU A 237 -4.35 -8.18 -9.34
N GLU A 238 -3.25 -8.91 -9.21
CA GLU A 238 -2.04 -8.45 -8.56
C GLU A 238 -0.97 -8.15 -9.61
N LEU A 239 -0.63 -6.88 -9.78
CA LEU A 239 0.41 -6.45 -10.69
C LEU A 239 1.79 -6.69 -10.09
N ARG A 240 2.73 -7.15 -10.92
CA ARG A 240 4.13 -7.30 -10.55
C ARG A 240 4.93 -6.18 -11.18
N LEU A 241 5.55 -5.35 -10.35
CA LEU A 241 6.31 -4.18 -10.86
C LEU A 241 7.54 -4.56 -11.71
N ARG A 242 8.01 -5.81 -11.60
CA ARG A 242 9.10 -6.34 -12.44
C ARG A 242 8.65 -6.76 -13.85
N ASP A 243 7.35 -6.70 -14.14
CA ASP A 243 6.83 -6.98 -15.48
C ASP A 243 7.25 -5.86 -16.44
N PRO A 244 7.95 -6.19 -17.56
CA PRO A 244 8.42 -5.18 -18.52
C PRO A 244 7.29 -4.35 -19.13
N ASP A 245 6.10 -4.91 -19.29
CA ASP A 245 4.94 -4.19 -19.83
C ASP A 245 4.43 -3.15 -18.82
N ILE A 246 4.36 -3.51 -17.55
CA ILE A 246 4.01 -2.58 -16.48
C ILE A 246 5.05 -1.47 -16.38
N LEU A 247 6.35 -1.80 -16.39
CA LEU A 247 7.42 -0.80 -16.36
C LEU A 247 7.30 0.19 -17.52
N ARG A 248 7.01 -0.27 -18.75
CA ARG A 248 6.80 0.61 -19.90
C ARG A 248 5.59 1.54 -19.71
N ARG A 249 4.46 1.03 -19.22
CA ARG A 249 3.24 1.82 -18.98
C ARG A 249 3.44 2.93 -17.96
N ILE A 250 4.29 2.72 -16.95
CA ILE A 250 4.59 3.73 -15.93
C ILE A 250 5.80 4.61 -16.27
N GLY A 251 6.29 4.53 -17.50
CA GLY A 251 7.42 5.35 -18.01
C GLY A 251 8.78 4.95 -17.44
N LEU A 252 8.93 3.71 -16.99
CA LEU A 252 10.19 3.12 -16.54
C LEU A 252 10.64 2.06 -17.56
N SER A 253 11.89 2.15 -18.00
CA SER A 253 12.58 1.11 -18.77
C SER A 253 13.78 0.63 -17.98
N GLN A 254 14.06 -0.66 -18.05
CA GLN A 254 15.37 -1.17 -17.69
C GLN A 254 16.38 -0.86 -18.77
#